data_9726d02f11904c9a68c092ba9a969468
#
_entry.id   9726d02f11904c9a68c092ba9a969468
#
_cell.length_a   1.000
_cell.length_b   1.000
_cell.length_c   1.000
_cell.angle_alpha   90.00
_cell.angle_beta   90.00
_cell.angle_gamma   90.00
#
_symmetry.space_group_name_H-M   'P 1'
#
loop_
_entity.id
_entity.type
_entity.pdbx_description
1 polymer ?
#
loop_
_entity_poly.entity_id
_entity_poly.type
_entity_poly.pdbx_seq_one_letter_code
_entity_poly.pdbx_strand_id
1 'polypeptide(L)'
;MNLLLCLFLLSSCYYKAPLLDSEELSEKTKDSLAYLYERHYTWDTNLEVVDDSIALERLPIKDTFIQLNKGDKVVVAEFAIHPADSVDSVWVKLAHTQDEQGWIREVDLKRSFVPTDSISQAIHLFSDTHASYFVVIFALFVGVYLLRAFRKKQLQMVYFNDIDSIYPLFLCLLMAFSATIYESMQVFVPETWEHFYFNPTLSPFTV
;
A
#
# COMPACT_ATOMS: atom_id res chain seq x y z
N MET A 1 7.63 29.32 -13.77
CA MET A 1 7.36 28.19 -14.69
C MET A 1 7.40 26.83 -13.98
N ASN A 2 8.31 26.62 -13.02
CA ASN A 2 8.44 25.32 -12.32
C ASN A 2 7.31 25.01 -11.32
N LEU A 3 6.71 26.03 -10.68
CA LEU A 3 5.60 25.83 -9.73
C LEU A 3 4.33 25.30 -10.41
N LEU A 4 4.06 25.77 -11.63
CA LEU A 4 2.93 25.33 -12.45
C LEU A 4 3.09 23.87 -12.88
N LEU A 5 4.33 23.45 -13.19
CA LEU A 5 4.64 22.06 -13.55
C LEU A 5 4.43 21.12 -12.35
N CYS A 6 4.81 21.53 -11.13
CA CYS A 6 4.55 20.76 -9.90
C CYS A 6 3.06 20.62 -9.62
N LEU A 7 2.26 21.67 -9.83
CA LEU A 7 0.81 21.62 -9.67
C LEU A 7 0.14 20.67 -10.69
N PHE A 8 0.63 20.60 -11.92
CA PHE A 8 0.15 19.64 -12.91
C PHE A 8 0.52 18.19 -12.57
N LEU A 9 1.68 17.94 -11.97
CA LEU A 9 2.10 16.61 -11.54
C LEU A 9 1.25 16.11 -10.35
N LEU A 10 0.80 17.01 -9.49
CA LEU A 10 -0.06 16.66 -8.35
C LEU A 10 -1.50 16.31 -8.76
N SER A 11 -2.01 16.86 -9.85
CA SER A 11 -3.35 16.55 -10.35
C SER A 11 -3.46 15.17 -11.02
N SER A 12 -2.34 14.52 -11.33
CA SER A 12 -2.31 13.20 -11.98
C SER A 12 -2.40 12.02 -11.01
N CYS A 13 -2.37 12.28 -9.70
CA CYS A 13 -2.42 11.23 -8.67
C CYS A 13 -3.83 10.95 -8.15
N TYR A 14 -4.88 11.44 -8.83
CA TYR A 14 -6.26 11.19 -8.42
C TYR A 14 -6.83 10.00 -9.19
N TYR A 15 -7.20 8.95 -8.46
CA TYR A 15 -7.90 7.81 -9.05
C TYR A 15 -9.30 8.21 -9.50
N LYS A 16 -9.62 7.98 -10.76
CA LYS A 16 -10.99 8.05 -11.27
C LYS A 16 -11.56 6.65 -11.37
N ALA A 17 -12.71 6.45 -10.76
CA ALA A 17 -13.48 5.23 -10.95
C ALA A 17 -13.74 4.98 -12.44
N PRO A 18 -13.54 3.75 -12.92
CA PRO A 18 -13.88 3.40 -14.29
C PRO A 18 -15.39 3.53 -14.50
N LEU A 19 -15.78 4.01 -15.69
CA LEU A 19 -17.18 4.05 -16.09
C LEU A 19 -17.66 2.62 -16.36
N LEU A 20 -18.43 2.06 -15.43
CA LEU A 20 -19.00 0.72 -15.50
C LEU A 20 -20.10 0.57 -16.58
N ASP A 21 -20.59 1.67 -17.11
CA ASP A 21 -21.78 1.73 -17.99
C ASP A 21 -21.45 1.74 -19.49
N SER A 22 -20.24 1.36 -19.90
CA SER A 22 -19.94 1.27 -21.31
C SER A 22 -20.59 0.02 -21.92
N GLU A 23 -21.41 0.20 -22.96
CA GLU A 23 -22.08 -0.87 -23.68
C GLU A 23 -21.13 -1.90 -24.33
N GLU A 24 -19.85 -1.54 -24.44
CA GLU A 24 -18.81 -2.36 -25.09
C GLU A 24 -18.18 -3.42 -24.17
N LEU A 25 -18.42 -3.35 -22.85
CA LEU A 25 -17.81 -4.26 -21.88
C LEU A 25 -18.64 -5.53 -21.70
N SER A 26 -17.96 -6.68 -21.68
CA SER A 26 -18.63 -7.94 -21.33
C SER A 26 -19.09 -7.93 -19.87
N GLU A 27 -20.13 -8.66 -19.53
CA GLU A 27 -20.65 -8.75 -18.14
C GLU A 27 -19.57 -9.19 -17.15
N LYS A 28 -18.73 -10.15 -17.51
CA LYS A 28 -17.60 -10.59 -16.66
C LYS A 28 -16.60 -9.46 -16.40
N THR A 29 -16.37 -8.61 -17.39
CA THR A 29 -15.47 -7.44 -17.24
C THR A 29 -16.08 -6.37 -16.37
N LYS A 30 -17.39 -6.15 -16.50
CA LYS A 30 -18.14 -5.22 -15.63
C LYS A 30 -18.10 -5.66 -14.17
N ASP A 31 -18.33 -6.96 -13.91
CA ASP A 31 -18.23 -7.52 -12.55
C ASP A 31 -16.83 -7.35 -11.97
N SER A 32 -15.78 -7.67 -12.75
CA SER A 32 -14.40 -7.50 -12.32
C SER A 32 -14.07 -6.04 -11.98
N LEU A 33 -14.53 -5.11 -12.81
CA LEU A 33 -14.34 -3.68 -12.58
C LEU A 33 -15.13 -3.19 -11.37
N ALA A 34 -16.33 -3.71 -11.14
CA ALA A 34 -17.12 -3.38 -9.96
C ALA A 34 -16.42 -3.83 -8.67
N TYR A 35 -15.91 -5.04 -8.63
CA TYR A 35 -15.13 -5.53 -7.48
C TYR A 35 -13.83 -4.75 -7.28
N LEU A 36 -13.13 -4.44 -8.35
CA LEU A 36 -11.91 -3.63 -8.29
C LEU A 36 -12.21 -2.22 -7.76
N TYR A 37 -13.31 -1.62 -8.21
CA TYR A 37 -13.70 -0.29 -7.75
C TYR A 37 -14.09 -0.26 -6.27
N GLU A 38 -14.85 -1.26 -5.84
CA GLU A 38 -15.36 -1.34 -4.47
C GLU A 38 -14.29 -1.78 -3.46
N ARG A 39 -13.38 -2.68 -3.88
CA ARG A 39 -12.40 -3.32 -2.99
C ARG A 39 -10.94 -3.01 -3.31
N HIS A 40 -10.69 -2.36 -4.44
CA HIS A 40 -9.35 -2.06 -4.96
C HIS A 40 -8.50 -3.29 -5.34
N TYR A 41 -9.05 -4.50 -5.25
CA TYR A 41 -8.49 -5.76 -5.73
C TYR A 41 -9.59 -6.62 -6.34
N THR A 42 -9.21 -7.60 -7.17
CA THR A 42 -10.15 -8.46 -7.90
C THR A 42 -9.66 -9.90 -7.94
N TRP A 43 -10.35 -10.77 -8.67
CA TRP A 43 -9.89 -12.12 -8.97
C TRP A 43 -8.48 -12.09 -9.57
N ASP A 44 -7.73 -13.18 -9.35
CA ASP A 44 -6.34 -13.33 -9.77
C ASP A 44 -5.35 -12.34 -9.14
N THR A 45 -5.77 -11.53 -8.17
CA THR A 45 -4.83 -10.70 -7.40
C THR A 45 -3.94 -11.58 -6.55
N ASN A 46 -2.62 -11.44 -6.73
CA ASN A 46 -1.62 -12.17 -5.97
C ASN A 46 -1.29 -11.46 -4.67
N LEU A 47 -1.39 -12.17 -3.57
CA LEU A 47 -1.16 -11.69 -2.23
C LEU A 47 -0.10 -12.54 -1.51
N GLU A 48 0.58 -11.95 -0.55
CA GLU A 48 1.57 -12.60 0.30
C GLU A 48 1.18 -12.42 1.78
N VAL A 49 1.32 -13.48 2.57
CA VAL A 49 1.02 -13.47 4.01
C VAL A 49 2.09 -12.68 4.76
N VAL A 50 1.67 -11.72 5.55
CA VAL A 50 2.55 -10.87 6.38
C VAL A 50 2.59 -11.34 7.83
N ASP A 51 1.47 -11.83 8.36
CA ASP A 51 1.38 -12.36 9.71
C ASP A 51 2.16 -13.68 9.84
N ASP A 52 2.60 -14.00 11.04
CA ASP A 52 3.40 -15.22 11.30
C ASP A 52 2.63 -16.48 10.92
N SER A 53 1.31 -16.52 11.19
CA SER A 53 0.42 -17.55 10.70
C SER A 53 -1.02 -17.06 10.63
N ILE A 54 -1.75 -17.49 9.62
CA ILE A 54 -3.17 -17.19 9.44
C ILE A 54 -3.91 -18.44 9.02
N ALA A 55 -5.11 -18.61 9.58
CA ALA A 55 -5.97 -19.74 9.29
C ALA A 55 -7.03 -19.37 8.25
N LEU A 56 -7.15 -20.19 7.22
CA LEU A 56 -8.27 -20.13 6.28
C LEU A 56 -9.39 -21.06 6.75
N GLU A 57 -10.62 -20.60 6.63
CA GLU A 57 -11.82 -21.31 7.06
C GLU A 57 -12.49 -22.04 5.89
N ARG A 58 -13.24 -23.09 6.22
CA ARG A 58 -14.13 -23.75 5.27
C ARG A 58 -15.56 -23.26 5.48
N LEU A 59 -16.13 -22.63 4.51
CA LEU A 59 -17.56 -22.28 4.52
C LEU A 59 -18.43 -23.46 4.06
N PRO A 60 -19.65 -23.65 4.61
CA PRO A 60 -20.32 -22.80 5.61
C PRO A 60 -20.00 -23.13 7.07
N ILE A 61 -19.16 -24.14 7.35
CA ILE A 61 -18.96 -24.71 8.69
C ILE A 61 -18.10 -23.80 9.57
N LYS A 62 -17.30 -22.92 8.96
CA LYS A 62 -16.35 -22.03 9.64
C LYS A 62 -15.29 -22.77 10.47
N ASP A 63 -14.88 -23.95 10.00
CA ASP A 63 -13.76 -24.68 10.59
C ASP A 63 -12.44 -24.22 9.97
N THR A 64 -11.40 -24.15 10.79
CA THR A 64 -10.03 -23.93 10.30
C THR A 64 -9.63 -25.09 9.39
N PHE A 65 -9.36 -24.79 8.14
CA PHE A 65 -9.05 -25.80 7.14
C PHE A 65 -7.59 -25.85 6.77
N ILE A 66 -6.98 -24.68 6.56
CA ILE A 66 -5.60 -24.53 6.13
C ILE A 66 -4.95 -23.47 7.00
N GLN A 67 -3.72 -23.68 7.39
CA GLN A 67 -2.89 -22.71 8.05
C GLN A 67 -1.79 -22.26 7.10
N LEU A 68 -1.77 -20.97 6.80
CA LEU A 68 -0.75 -20.32 6.01
C LEU A 68 0.29 -19.70 6.93
N ASN A 69 1.53 -19.68 6.48
CA ASN A 69 2.64 -19.10 7.20
C ASN A 69 3.11 -17.82 6.48
N LYS A 70 3.87 -17.03 7.20
CA LYS A 70 4.47 -15.80 6.67
C LYS A 70 5.28 -16.08 5.41
N GLY A 71 5.03 -15.28 4.39
CA GLY A 71 5.68 -15.41 3.08
C GLY A 71 4.99 -16.34 2.11
N ASP A 72 3.93 -17.07 2.53
CA ASP A 72 3.13 -17.87 1.62
C ASP A 72 2.40 -16.97 0.63
N LYS A 73 2.37 -17.37 -0.63
CA LYS A 73 1.70 -16.63 -1.69
C LYS A 73 0.38 -17.28 -2.02
N VAL A 74 -0.64 -16.45 -2.12
CA VAL A 74 -2.00 -16.89 -2.43
C VAL A 74 -2.60 -16.02 -3.52
N VAL A 75 -3.63 -16.53 -4.15
CA VAL A 75 -4.38 -15.83 -5.21
C VAL A 75 -5.83 -15.70 -4.79
N VAL A 76 -6.43 -14.57 -5.05
CA VAL A 76 -7.86 -14.34 -4.86
C VAL A 76 -8.64 -15.13 -5.90
N ALA A 77 -9.41 -16.14 -5.45
CA ALA A 77 -10.12 -17.05 -6.33
C ALA A 77 -11.63 -16.71 -6.47
N GLU A 78 -12.27 -16.28 -5.38
CA GLU A 78 -13.71 -16.09 -5.35
C GLU A 78 -14.13 -15.13 -4.25
N PHE A 79 -15.28 -14.49 -4.41
CA PHE A 79 -15.94 -13.67 -3.38
C PHE A 79 -17.29 -14.28 -3.01
N ALA A 80 -17.63 -14.23 -1.73
CA ALA A 80 -18.93 -14.64 -1.23
C ALA A 80 -19.49 -13.62 -0.23
N ILE A 81 -20.79 -13.38 -0.30
CA ILE A 81 -21.47 -12.48 0.62
C ILE A 81 -22.25 -13.31 1.63
N HIS A 82 -21.91 -13.17 2.91
CA HIS A 82 -22.60 -13.82 4.04
C HIS A 82 -23.24 -12.75 4.94
N PRO A 83 -24.48 -12.32 4.66
CA PRO A 83 -25.14 -11.25 5.41
C PRO A 83 -25.36 -11.57 6.89
N ALA A 84 -25.27 -12.85 7.27
CA ALA A 84 -25.40 -13.30 8.65
C ALA A 84 -24.15 -13.11 9.50
N ASP A 85 -23.01 -12.76 8.91
CA ASP A 85 -21.80 -12.47 9.66
C ASP A 85 -21.86 -11.02 10.18
N SER A 86 -21.77 -10.87 11.50
CA SER A 86 -21.87 -9.56 12.15
C SER A 86 -20.58 -8.73 12.09
N VAL A 87 -19.46 -9.37 11.75
CA VAL A 87 -18.14 -8.70 11.69
C VAL A 87 -17.87 -8.17 10.28
N ASP A 88 -18.07 -9.03 9.29
CA ASP A 88 -17.89 -8.68 7.88
C ASP A 88 -18.77 -9.58 7.02
N SER A 89 -19.51 -8.97 6.13
CA SER A 89 -20.39 -9.70 5.21
C SER A 89 -19.65 -10.28 4.01
N VAL A 90 -18.45 -9.80 3.72
CA VAL A 90 -17.67 -10.20 2.54
C VAL A 90 -16.62 -11.22 2.94
N TRP A 91 -16.66 -12.36 2.27
CA TRP A 91 -15.69 -13.43 2.41
C TRP A 91 -14.95 -13.64 1.11
N VAL A 92 -13.66 -13.80 1.21
CA VAL A 92 -12.75 -13.96 0.07
C VAL A 92 -12.15 -15.34 0.12
N LYS A 93 -12.25 -16.06 -0.97
CA LYS A 93 -11.60 -17.36 -1.13
C LYS A 93 -10.20 -17.16 -1.64
N LEU A 94 -9.24 -17.69 -0.91
CA LEU A 94 -7.83 -17.66 -1.27
C LEU A 94 -7.38 -19.07 -1.67
N ALA A 95 -6.60 -19.16 -2.72
CA ALA A 95 -5.98 -20.38 -3.19
C ALA A 95 -4.46 -20.28 -3.04
N HIS A 96 -3.87 -21.18 -2.26
CA HIS A 96 -2.43 -21.37 -2.15
C HIS A 96 -1.95 -22.39 -3.20
N THR A 97 -2.67 -23.50 -3.30
CA THR A 97 -2.50 -24.53 -4.32
C THR A 97 -3.87 -24.95 -4.88
N GLN A 98 -3.90 -25.90 -5.83
CA GLN A 98 -5.17 -26.40 -6.34
C GLN A 98 -6.02 -27.09 -5.26
N ASP A 99 -5.38 -27.74 -4.29
CA ASP A 99 -6.05 -28.49 -3.23
C ASP A 99 -6.17 -27.67 -1.93
N GLU A 100 -5.34 -26.66 -1.74
CA GLU A 100 -5.29 -25.82 -0.55
C GLU A 100 -5.96 -24.48 -0.84
N GLN A 101 -7.27 -24.46 -0.64
CA GLN A 101 -8.11 -23.28 -0.81
C GLN A 101 -8.99 -23.11 0.41
N GLY A 102 -9.14 -21.87 0.87
CA GLY A 102 -9.97 -21.56 2.03
C GLY A 102 -10.52 -20.14 2.00
N TRP A 103 -11.40 -19.85 2.94
CA TRP A 103 -12.09 -18.58 3.03
C TRP A 103 -11.55 -17.74 4.18
N ILE A 104 -11.55 -16.44 3.98
CA ILE A 104 -11.18 -15.45 4.99
C ILE A 104 -12.10 -14.24 4.86
N ARG A 105 -12.34 -13.53 5.95
CA ARG A 105 -13.06 -12.25 5.92
C ARG A 105 -12.22 -11.19 5.22
N GLU A 106 -12.88 -10.26 4.53
CA GLU A 106 -12.20 -9.17 3.84
C GLU A 106 -11.38 -8.29 4.79
N VAL A 107 -11.91 -8.01 5.99
CA VAL A 107 -11.20 -7.25 7.03
C VAL A 107 -9.89 -7.91 7.44
N ASP A 108 -9.91 -9.23 7.64
CA ASP A 108 -8.71 -9.99 8.03
C ASP A 108 -7.73 -10.11 6.85
N LEU A 109 -8.25 -10.23 5.63
CA LEU A 109 -7.44 -10.22 4.41
C LEU A 109 -6.66 -8.92 4.27
N LYS A 110 -7.33 -7.78 4.36
CA LYS A 110 -6.67 -6.46 4.23
C LYS A 110 -5.61 -6.22 5.30
N ARG A 111 -5.77 -6.84 6.47
CA ARG A 111 -4.84 -6.72 7.59
C ARG A 111 -3.61 -7.61 7.45
N SER A 112 -3.80 -8.84 7.01
CA SER A 112 -2.80 -9.91 7.12
C SER A 112 -2.12 -10.25 5.80
N PHE A 113 -2.54 -9.63 4.69
CA PHE A 113 -2.00 -9.89 3.37
C PHE A 113 -1.59 -8.59 2.67
N VAL A 114 -0.55 -8.71 1.86
CA VAL A 114 0.00 -7.60 1.06
C VAL A 114 0.10 -8.05 -0.39
N PRO A 115 -0.21 -7.17 -1.37
CA PRO A 115 0.03 -7.50 -2.78
C PRO A 115 1.48 -7.86 -3.05
N THR A 116 1.73 -8.81 -3.94
CA THR A 116 3.07 -9.32 -4.24
C THR A 116 3.91 -8.41 -5.13
N ASP A 117 3.35 -7.29 -5.58
CA ASP A 117 4.10 -6.35 -6.41
C ASP A 117 5.15 -5.57 -5.60
N SER A 118 6.22 -5.17 -6.27
CA SER A 118 7.37 -4.53 -5.63
C SER A 118 7.04 -3.18 -5.01
N ILE A 119 6.04 -2.46 -5.52
CA ILE A 119 5.67 -1.14 -5.01
C ILE A 119 4.88 -1.30 -3.71
N SER A 120 3.87 -2.17 -3.69
CA SER A 120 3.09 -2.45 -2.48
C SER A 120 3.95 -3.05 -1.37
N GLN A 121 4.88 -3.94 -1.71
CA GLN A 121 5.87 -4.47 -0.77
C GLN A 121 6.77 -3.37 -0.20
N ALA A 122 7.23 -2.43 -1.02
CA ALA A 122 8.00 -1.29 -0.56
C ALA A 122 7.16 -0.37 0.35
N ILE A 123 5.93 -0.07 -0.03
CA ILE A 123 5.01 0.73 0.79
C ILE A 123 4.78 0.06 2.15
N HIS A 124 4.50 -1.23 2.17
CA HIS A 124 4.32 -1.99 3.42
C HIS A 124 5.58 -1.95 4.30
N LEU A 125 6.77 -2.13 3.69
CA LEU A 125 8.04 -2.07 4.42
C LEU A 125 8.28 -0.71 5.07
N PHE A 126 7.88 0.40 4.43
CA PHE A 126 8.11 1.75 4.93
C PHE A 126 6.96 2.32 5.75
N SER A 127 5.72 1.82 5.57
CA SER A 127 4.52 2.46 6.10
C SER A 127 4.17 2.05 7.54
N ASP A 128 4.48 0.82 7.96
CA ASP A 128 3.88 0.31 9.18
C ASP A 128 4.89 0.03 10.30
N THR A 129 5.12 -1.21 10.60
CA THR A 129 5.90 -1.63 11.76
C THR A 129 7.40 -1.39 11.59
N HIS A 130 7.88 -1.30 10.34
CA HIS A 130 9.30 -1.24 10.02
C HIS A 130 9.84 0.19 9.91
N ALA A 131 8.99 1.19 9.80
CA ALA A 131 9.40 2.61 9.75
C ALA A 131 10.24 2.98 10.97
N SER A 132 9.90 2.48 12.15
CA SER A 132 10.65 2.71 13.38
C SER A 132 12.07 2.15 13.31
N TYR A 133 12.28 0.99 12.70
CA TYR A 133 13.62 0.42 12.51
C TYR A 133 14.48 1.28 11.57
N PHE A 134 13.91 1.79 10.50
CA PHE A 134 14.61 2.71 9.60
C PHE A 134 15.00 4.00 10.29
N VAL A 135 14.09 4.57 11.09
CA VAL A 135 14.39 5.77 11.89
C VAL A 135 15.53 5.52 12.86
N VAL A 136 15.53 4.40 13.57
CA VAL A 136 16.62 4.03 14.51
C VAL A 136 17.95 3.84 13.77
N ILE A 137 17.95 3.10 12.67
CA ILE A 137 19.16 2.88 11.87
C ILE A 137 19.70 4.21 11.33
N PHE A 138 18.83 5.05 10.78
CA PHE A 138 19.21 6.37 10.27
C PHE A 138 19.76 7.26 11.39
N ALA A 139 19.12 7.29 12.56
CA ALA A 139 19.59 8.02 13.72
C ALA A 139 20.97 7.56 14.20
N LEU A 140 21.24 6.24 14.15
CA LEU A 140 22.55 5.69 14.44
C LEU A 140 23.61 6.18 13.45
N PHE A 141 23.34 6.14 12.15
CA PHE A 141 24.26 6.65 11.13
C PHE A 141 24.55 8.13 11.32
N VAL A 142 23.51 8.95 11.52
CA VAL A 142 23.67 10.39 11.79
C VAL A 142 24.45 10.60 13.09
N GLY A 143 24.16 9.85 14.15
CA GLY A 143 24.87 9.92 15.42
C GLY A 143 26.35 9.61 15.29
N VAL A 144 26.70 8.52 14.60
CA VAL A 144 28.11 8.14 14.33
C VAL A 144 28.80 9.21 13.50
N TYR A 145 28.13 9.73 12.47
CA TYR A 145 28.67 10.81 11.65
C TYR A 145 28.97 12.06 12.48
N LEU A 146 28.01 12.51 13.30
CA LEU A 146 28.16 13.67 14.17
C LEU A 146 29.28 13.46 15.17
N LEU A 147 29.33 12.32 15.86
CA LEU A 147 30.42 11.98 16.80
C LEU A 147 31.82 12.02 16.14
N ARG A 148 31.89 11.52 14.90
CA ARG A 148 33.14 11.56 14.12
C ARG A 148 33.52 13.00 13.73
N ALA A 149 32.52 13.79 13.32
CA ALA A 149 32.72 15.19 12.97
C ALA A 149 33.14 16.05 14.19
N PHE A 150 32.50 15.83 15.35
CA PHE A 150 32.90 16.45 16.63
C PHE A 150 34.34 16.09 17.03
N ARG A 151 34.70 14.80 16.96
CA ARG A 151 36.06 14.33 17.29
C ARG A 151 37.12 14.95 16.38
N LYS A 152 36.79 15.15 15.11
CA LYS A 152 37.71 15.76 14.14
C LYS A 152 37.70 17.29 14.16
N LYS A 153 36.93 17.93 15.05
CA LYS A 153 36.73 19.39 15.11
C LYS A 153 36.36 20.01 13.76
N GLN A 154 35.63 19.25 12.93
CA GLN A 154 35.21 19.67 11.60
C GLN A 154 33.82 20.31 11.61
N LEU A 155 33.15 20.36 12.75
CA LEU A 155 31.87 21.02 12.89
C LEU A 155 32.08 22.53 13.04
N GLN A 156 31.70 23.26 12.02
CA GLN A 156 31.51 24.69 12.09
C GLN A 156 30.00 24.94 12.16
N MET A 157 29.57 25.83 13.04
CA MET A 157 28.20 26.31 13.02
C MET A 157 28.04 27.19 11.79
N VAL A 158 27.30 26.64 10.80
CA VAL A 158 26.90 27.36 9.60
C VAL A 158 25.52 27.89 9.87
N TYR A 159 25.36 29.21 9.87
CA TYR A 159 24.04 29.84 9.95
C TYR A 159 23.36 29.72 8.58
N PHE A 160 22.03 29.73 8.57
CA PHE A 160 21.23 29.65 7.34
C PHE A 160 21.62 30.73 6.32
N ASN A 161 22.10 31.87 6.80
CA ASN A 161 22.55 33.01 6.01
C ASN A 161 23.92 32.78 5.34
N ASP A 162 24.68 31.75 5.78
CA ASP A 162 26.01 31.44 5.25
C ASP A 162 25.96 30.37 4.14
N ILE A 163 24.73 29.93 3.78
CA ILE A 163 24.50 28.94 2.73
C ILE A 163 24.17 29.68 1.44
N ASP A 164 25.14 29.82 0.55
CA ASP A 164 24.97 30.49 -0.74
C ASP A 164 24.08 29.73 -1.72
N SER A 165 23.68 28.50 -1.37
CA SER A 165 22.89 27.63 -2.22
C SER A 165 21.47 27.42 -1.68
N ILE A 166 20.45 27.61 -2.52
CA ILE A 166 19.04 27.38 -2.20
C ILE A 166 18.66 25.87 -2.27
N TYR A 167 19.51 25.02 -2.83
CA TYR A 167 19.21 23.59 -3.06
C TYR A 167 18.91 22.79 -1.79
N PRO A 168 19.64 22.93 -0.68
CA PRO A 168 19.31 22.21 0.56
C PRO A 168 17.93 22.57 1.10
N LEU A 169 17.57 23.85 1.06
CA LEU A 169 16.25 24.32 1.48
C LEU A 169 15.16 23.74 0.58
N PHE A 170 15.36 23.79 -0.74
CA PHE A 170 14.42 23.24 -1.69
C PHE A 170 14.22 21.74 -1.51
N LEU A 171 15.29 21.00 -1.25
CA LEU A 171 15.22 19.55 -0.98
C LEU A 171 14.43 19.25 0.30
N CYS A 172 14.70 19.98 1.38
CA CYS A 172 13.95 19.84 2.64
C CYS A 172 12.45 20.14 2.45
N LEU A 173 12.12 21.20 1.71
CA LEU A 173 10.73 21.56 1.41
C LEU A 173 10.06 20.48 0.55
N LEU A 174 10.76 19.95 -0.43
CA LEU A 174 10.24 18.89 -1.30
C LEU A 174 9.95 17.61 -0.49
N MET A 175 10.87 17.22 0.41
CA MET A 175 10.68 16.06 1.28
C MET A 175 9.51 16.26 2.25
N ALA A 176 9.43 17.41 2.91
CA ALA A 176 8.34 17.73 3.82
C ALA A 176 6.99 17.73 3.09
N PHE A 177 6.94 18.31 1.90
CA PHE A 177 5.74 18.34 1.08
C PHE A 177 5.30 16.93 0.64
N SER A 178 6.23 16.08 0.21
CA SER A 178 5.94 14.70 -0.18
C SER A 178 5.40 13.89 1.00
N ALA A 179 5.99 14.03 2.18
CA ALA A 179 5.52 13.36 3.39
C ALA A 179 4.10 13.82 3.78
N THR A 180 3.85 15.13 3.70
CA THR A 180 2.53 15.69 4.02
C THR A 180 1.45 15.20 3.03
N ILE A 181 1.77 15.11 1.73
CA ILE A 181 0.83 14.56 0.74
C ILE A 181 0.54 13.09 1.04
N TYR A 182 1.56 12.29 1.31
CA TYR A 182 1.40 10.87 1.60
C TYR A 182 0.50 10.64 2.82
N GLU A 183 0.75 11.33 3.92
CA GLU A 183 -0.08 11.26 5.13
C GLU A 183 -1.50 11.78 4.87
N SER A 184 -1.62 12.87 4.12
CA SER A 184 -2.93 13.44 3.77
C SER A 184 -3.77 12.47 2.93
N MET A 185 -3.15 11.71 2.02
CA MET A 185 -3.86 10.69 1.24
C MET A 185 -4.42 9.59 2.14
N GLN A 186 -3.66 9.11 3.12
CA GLN A 186 -4.13 8.07 4.05
C GLN A 186 -5.30 8.54 4.90
N VAL A 187 -5.28 9.81 5.34
CA VAL A 187 -6.29 10.34 6.25
C VAL A 187 -7.54 10.86 5.55
N PHE A 188 -7.36 11.60 4.45
CA PHE A 188 -8.48 12.32 3.81
C PHE A 188 -9.06 11.59 2.59
N VAL A 189 -8.30 10.70 1.96
CA VAL A 189 -8.72 9.96 0.76
C VAL A 189 -8.27 8.49 0.85
N PRO A 190 -8.73 7.75 1.87
CA PRO A 190 -8.29 6.38 2.12
C PRO A 190 -8.57 5.45 0.94
N GLU A 191 -9.68 5.60 0.25
CA GLU A 191 -10.02 4.81 -0.93
C GLU A 191 -8.98 4.96 -2.06
N THR A 192 -8.51 6.20 -2.29
CA THR A 192 -7.47 6.46 -3.29
C THR A 192 -6.15 5.84 -2.85
N TRP A 193 -5.83 5.89 -1.57
CA TRP A 193 -4.64 5.28 -1.01
C TRP A 193 -4.68 3.75 -1.14
N GLU A 194 -5.79 3.09 -0.76
CA GLU A 194 -6.00 1.66 -0.91
C GLU A 194 -5.89 1.22 -2.38
N HIS A 195 -6.45 2.00 -3.30
CA HIS A 195 -6.34 1.71 -4.73
C HIS A 195 -4.88 1.67 -5.19
N PHE A 196 -4.08 2.67 -4.82
CA PHE A 196 -2.65 2.69 -5.17
C PHE A 196 -1.85 1.61 -4.46
N TYR A 197 -2.28 1.19 -3.27
CA TYR A 197 -1.65 0.12 -2.53
C TYR A 197 -1.88 -1.26 -3.16
N PHE A 198 -3.11 -1.56 -3.56
CA PHE A 198 -3.46 -2.84 -4.19
C PHE A 198 -3.20 -2.88 -5.70
N ASN A 199 -3.22 -1.74 -6.37
CA ASN A 199 -2.97 -1.59 -7.80
C ASN A 199 -2.03 -0.43 -8.08
N PRO A 200 -0.73 -0.58 -7.85
CA PRO A 200 0.25 0.49 -8.02
C PRO A 200 0.61 0.73 -9.49
N THR A 201 -0.36 0.73 -10.37
CA THR A 201 -0.18 1.12 -11.77
C THR A 201 0.02 2.62 -11.83
N LEU A 202 1.26 3.04 -11.99
CA LEU A 202 1.65 4.44 -12.17
C LEU A 202 1.23 5.00 -13.54
N SER A 203 0.36 4.31 -14.28
CA SER A 203 -0.11 4.81 -15.56
C SER A 203 -1.27 5.78 -15.34
N PRO A 204 -1.08 7.09 -15.52
CA PRO A 204 -2.17 8.06 -15.51
C PRO A 204 -3.09 7.91 -16.74
N PHE A 205 -2.81 6.94 -17.61
CA PHE A 205 -3.45 6.76 -18.91
C PHE A 205 -4.07 5.38 -19.13
N THR A 206 -4.20 4.54 -18.11
CA THR A 206 -5.05 3.36 -18.21
C THR A 206 -6.50 3.79 -18.01
N VAL A 207 -7.08 4.17 -19.08
CA VAL A 207 -8.54 4.25 -19.25
C VAL A 207 -9.03 2.86 -19.61
#